data_0b42954e6232bc84e10e1b91a20d0bc2
#
_entry.id   0b42954e6232bc84e10e1b91a20d0bc2
#
_cell.length_a   1.000
_cell.length_b   1.000
_cell.length_c   1.000
_cell.angle_alpha   90.00
_cell.angle_beta   90.00
_cell.angle_gamma   90.00
#
_symmetry.space_group_name_H-M   'P 1'
#
loop_
_entity.id
_entity.type
_entity.pdbx_description
1 polymer ?
#
loop_
_entity_poly.entity_id
_entity_poly.type
_entity_poly.pdbx_seq_one_letter_code
_entity_poly.pdbx_strand_id
1 'polypeptide(L)'
;MLLADQAQEICQNNDIGLVVVDSLTAQFRSDYVGRGELAQRQQKLNKHMNVLLRLANAHNIAVLVTNQVMSNPDQMFGDPTKAIGGHIVAHNSAVRLYLRKSKKDKRIARLVDSPYMPEGEAVFKVADRGIVPEDY
;
A
#
# COMPACT_ATOMS: atom_id res chain seq x y z
N MET A 1 -8.70 13.32 -0.26
CA MET A 1 -9.78 13.23 0.73
C MET A 1 -11.15 13.37 0.09
N LEU A 2 -11.44 14.39 -0.68
CA LEU A 2 -12.73 14.55 -1.40
C LEU A 2 -13.14 13.30 -2.21
N LEU A 3 -12.21 12.65 -2.91
CA LEU A 3 -12.49 11.43 -3.68
C LEU A 3 -12.86 10.22 -2.79
N ALA A 4 -12.29 10.11 -1.60
CA ALA A 4 -12.62 9.01 -0.69
C ALA A 4 -14.02 9.20 -0.04
N ASP A 5 -14.44 10.45 0.14
CA ASP A 5 -15.79 10.76 0.62
C ASP A 5 -16.83 10.52 -0.50
N GLN A 6 -16.51 10.85 -1.75
CA GLN A 6 -17.32 10.52 -2.93
C GLN A 6 -17.40 9.02 -3.22
N ALA A 7 -16.35 8.25 -2.93
CA ALA A 7 -16.34 6.81 -3.09
C ALA A 7 -17.42 6.12 -2.25
N GLN A 8 -17.79 6.68 -1.10
CA GLN A 8 -18.85 6.14 -0.27
C GLN A 8 -20.20 6.19 -0.99
N GLU A 9 -20.54 7.29 -1.65
CA GLU A 9 -21.77 7.44 -2.43
C GLU A 9 -21.80 6.47 -3.62
N ILE A 10 -20.67 6.30 -4.30
CA ILE A 10 -20.53 5.34 -5.42
C ILE A 10 -20.76 3.91 -4.93
N CYS A 11 -20.17 3.52 -3.80
CA CYS A 11 -20.32 2.18 -3.23
C CYS A 11 -21.74 1.91 -2.71
N GLN A 12 -22.48 2.96 -2.29
CA GLN A 12 -23.88 2.80 -1.88
C GLN A 12 -24.82 2.54 -3.06
N ASN A 13 -24.52 3.09 -4.23
CA ASN A 13 -25.39 3.06 -5.40
C ASN A 13 -24.99 2.01 -6.45
N ASN A 14 -23.88 1.30 -6.24
CA ASN A 14 -23.35 0.32 -7.19
C ASN A 14 -22.81 -0.92 -6.46
N ASP A 15 -22.84 -2.05 -7.14
CA ASP A 15 -22.26 -3.31 -6.66
C ASP A 15 -20.73 -3.30 -6.88
N ILE A 16 -20.01 -2.74 -5.91
CA ILE A 16 -18.55 -2.60 -5.92
C ILE A 16 -17.93 -3.68 -5.04
N GLY A 17 -17.05 -4.50 -5.58
CA GLY A 17 -16.29 -5.53 -4.84
C GLY A 17 -14.88 -5.11 -4.43
N LEU A 18 -14.29 -4.14 -5.12
CA LEU A 18 -12.91 -3.71 -4.89
C LEU A 18 -12.75 -2.19 -5.12
N VAL A 19 -12.04 -1.54 -4.20
CA VAL A 19 -11.55 -0.17 -4.37
C VAL A 19 -10.02 -0.18 -4.39
N VAL A 20 -9.41 0.46 -5.38
CA VAL A 20 -7.96 0.56 -5.52
C VAL A 20 -7.51 2.01 -5.37
N VAL A 21 -6.52 2.25 -4.53
CA VAL A 21 -5.87 3.57 -4.35
C VAL A 21 -4.41 3.48 -4.78
N ASP A 22 -4.09 4.01 -5.95
CA ASP A 22 -2.72 4.05 -6.49
C ASP A 22 -2.27 5.51 -6.71
N SER A 23 -1.44 5.99 -5.86
CA SER A 23 -0.85 5.43 -4.66
C SER A 23 -1.29 6.23 -3.43
N LEU A 24 -1.32 5.56 -2.30
CA LEU A 24 -1.72 6.13 -1.01
C LEU A 24 -0.94 7.40 -0.63
N THR A 25 0.36 7.43 -0.94
CA THR A 25 1.27 8.49 -0.48
C THR A 25 1.69 9.48 -1.56
N ALA A 26 1.27 9.32 -2.82
CA ALA A 26 1.68 10.19 -3.92
C ALA A 26 1.34 11.67 -3.66
N GLN A 27 0.12 11.95 -3.23
CA GLN A 27 -0.35 13.30 -2.97
C GLN A 27 0.21 13.89 -1.66
N PHE A 28 0.60 13.05 -0.70
CA PHE A 28 1.20 13.52 0.56
C PHE A 28 2.68 13.90 0.44
N ARG A 29 3.33 13.63 -0.70
CA ARG A 29 4.72 14.03 -0.95
C ARG A 29 4.83 15.46 -1.47
N SER A 30 3.87 15.91 -2.25
CA SER A 30 3.88 17.24 -2.87
C SER A 30 3.54 18.38 -1.91
N ASP A 31 2.72 18.11 -0.90
CA ASP A 31 2.12 19.14 -0.07
C ASP A 31 2.94 19.51 1.18
N TYR A 32 4.01 18.73 1.50
CA TYR A 32 4.72 18.86 2.78
C TYR A 32 6.24 18.82 2.60
N VAL A 33 6.84 19.98 2.52
CA VAL A 33 8.30 20.18 2.44
C VAL A 33 8.79 20.85 3.73
N GLY A 34 9.11 20.04 4.77
CA GLY A 34 9.68 20.56 6.00
C GLY A 34 9.47 19.65 7.24
N ARG A 35 10.37 19.78 8.23
CA ARG A 35 10.31 18.96 9.45
C ARG A 35 9.10 19.27 10.34
N GLY A 36 8.54 20.49 10.28
CA GLY A 36 7.37 20.90 11.05
C GLY A 36 6.03 20.32 10.56
N GLU A 37 5.99 19.85 9.32
CA GLU A 37 4.74 19.37 8.69
C GLU A 37 4.55 17.85 8.78
N LEU A 38 5.55 17.12 9.33
CA LEU A 38 5.50 15.68 9.46
C LEU A 38 4.29 15.20 10.27
N ALA A 39 3.98 15.87 11.38
CA ALA A 39 2.85 15.53 12.24
C ALA A 39 1.51 15.71 11.51
N GLN A 40 1.34 16.80 10.80
CA GLN A 40 0.11 17.05 10.02
C GLN A 40 -0.06 16.02 8.89
N ARG A 41 1.04 15.69 8.20
CA ARG A 41 1.03 14.65 7.18
C ARG A 41 0.59 13.31 7.75
N GLN A 42 1.12 12.93 8.91
CA GLN A 42 0.78 11.70 9.61
C GLN A 42 -0.70 11.68 10.03
N GLN A 43 -1.21 12.78 10.55
CA GLN A 43 -2.63 12.89 10.92
C GLN A 43 -3.56 12.76 9.70
N LYS A 44 -3.24 13.43 8.59
CA LYS A 44 -4.03 13.34 7.35
C LYS A 44 -3.99 11.94 6.75
N LEU A 45 -2.82 11.30 6.76
CA LEU A 45 -2.67 9.92 6.30
C LEU A 45 -3.51 8.96 7.15
N ASN A 46 -3.44 9.09 8.47
CA ASN A 46 -4.24 8.29 9.39
C ASN A 46 -5.75 8.49 9.15
N LYS A 47 -6.20 9.73 9.00
CA LYS A 47 -7.59 10.04 8.66
C LYS A 47 -8.01 9.38 7.34
N HIS A 48 -7.16 9.43 6.31
CA HIS A 48 -7.43 8.81 5.01
C HIS A 48 -7.54 7.28 5.13
N MET A 49 -6.62 6.64 5.82
CA MET A 49 -6.67 5.19 6.08
C MET A 49 -7.94 4.78 6.84
N ASN A 50 -8.35 5.56 7.84
CA ASN A 50 -9.58 5.29 8.59
C ASN A 50 -10.85 5.45 7.73
N VAL A 51 -10.86 6.37 6.76
CA VAL A 51 -11.97 6.49 5.79
C VAL A 51 -12.05 5.25 4.92
N LEU A 52 -10.92 4.78 4.40
CA LEU A 52 -10.85 3.56 3.57
C LEU A 52 -11.28 2.30 4.34
N LEU A 53 -10.84 2.16 5.59
CA LEU A 53 -11.26 1.04 6.47
C LEU A 53 -12.76 1.05 6.73
N ARG A 54 -13.34 2.23 7.01
CA ARG A 54 -14.79 2.36 7.19
C ARG A 54 -15.54 2.01 5.92
N LEU A 55 -15.06 2.44 4.76
CA LEU A 55 -15.62 2.09 3.46
C LEU A 55 -15.63 0.57 3.25
N ALA A 56 -14.49 -0.09 3.50
CA ALA A 56 -14.36 -1.54 3.40
C ALA A 56 -15.39 -2.27 4.27
N ASN A 57 -15.48 -1.87 5.55
CA ASN A 57 -16.36 -2.52 6.52
C ASN A 57 -17.85 -2.24 6.26
N ALA A 58 -18.20 -0.99 5.90
CA ALA A 58 -19.60 -0.58 5.70
C ALA A 58 -20.24 -1.27 4.47
N HIS A 59 -19.44 -1.54 3.44
CA HIS A 59 -19.93 -2.11 2.18
C HIS A 59 -19.46 -3.55 1.93
N ASN A 60 -18.73 -4.15 2.87
CA ASN A 60 -18.14 -5.50 2.74
C ASN A 60 -17.31 -5.65 1.45
N ILE A 61 -16.45 -4.69 1.16
CA ILE A 61 -15.60 -4.64 -0.03
C ILE A 61 -14.12 -4.74 0.34
N ALA A 62 -13.31 -5.23 -0.60
CA ALA A 62 -11.85 -5.17 -0.47
C ALA A 62 -11.33 -3.77 -0.81
N VAL A 63 -10.34 -3.29 -0.07
CA VAL A 63 -9.59 -2.06 -0.40
C VAL A 63 -8.13 -2.40 -0.57
N LEU A 64 -7.60 -2.16 -1.77
CA LEU A 64 -6.19 -2.32 -2.12
C LEU A 64 -5.53 -0.94 -2.21
N VAL A 65 -4.43 -0.75 -1.49
CA VAL A 65 -3.63 0.47 -1.60
C VAL A 65 -2.22 0.13 -2.04
N THR A 66 -1.67 0.89 -2.99
CA THR A 66 -0.26 0.84 -3.29
C THR A 66 0.48 1.91 -2.49
N ASN A 67 1.70 1.61 -2.07
CA ASN A 67 2.54 2.52 -1.33
C ASN A 67 3.97 2.47 -1.85
N GLN A 68 4.67 3.58 -1.75
CA GLN A 68 6.07 3.67 -2.16
C GLN A 68 7.00 3.34 -0.99
N VAL A 69 8.21 2.92 -1.32
CA VAL A 69 9.31 2.74 -0.39
C VAL A 69 10.38 3.82 -0.62
N MET A 70 11.13 4.13 0.41
CA MET A 70 12.30 5.01 0.35
C MET A 70 13.53 4.25 0.84
N SER A 71 14.69 4.58 0.29
CA SER A 71 15.95 4.09 0.82
C SER A 71 16.23 4.72 2.18
N ASN A 72 16.70 3.90 3.11
CA ASN A 72 17.24 4.36 4.40
C ASN A 72 18.75 4.12 4.39
N PRO A 73 19.58 5.12 4.01
CA PRO A 73 21.03 4.95 3.89
C PRO A 73 21.72 4.68 5.23
N ASP A 74 21.06 4.97 6.34
CA ASP A 74 21.62 4.78 7.68
C ASP A 74 21.50 3.32 8.17
N GLN A 75 20.81 2.46 7.41
CA GLN A 75 20.65 1.05 7.77
C GLN A 75 21.82 0.22 7.23
N MET A 76 22.77 -0.11 8.09
CA MET A 76 23.98 -0.87 7.72
C MET A 76 23.73 -2.38 7.50
N PHE A 77 22.62 -2.93 8.01
CA PHE A 77 22.28 -4.36 7.90
C PHE A 77 20.81 -4.55 7.54
N GLY A 78 20.52 -5.55 6.69
CA GLY A 78 19.18 -5.87 6.23
C GLY A 78 18.74 -5.10 5.00
N ASP A 79 17.43 -5.09 4.72
CA ASP A 79 16.86 -4.35 3.60
C ASP A 79 16.79 -2.84 3.94
N PRO A 80 17.53 -1.98 3.23
CA PRO A 80 17.57 -0.55 3.51
C PRO A 80 16.29 0.18 3.10
N THR A 81 15.29 -0.50 2.56
CA THR A 81 14.07 0.14 2.10
C THR A 81 13.01 0.19 3.21
N LYS A 82 12.37 1.34 3.34
CA LYS A 82 11.30 1.59 4.31
C LYS A 82 10.04 2.08 3.61
N ALA A 83 8.91 1.52 3.99
CA ALA A 83 7.62 2.00 3.48
C ALA A 83 7.35 3.44 3.90
N ILE A 84 6.91 4.27 2.96
CA ILE A 84 6.49 5.64 3.24
C ILE A 84 5.20 5.59 4.06
N GLY A 85 5.06 6.48 5.05
CA GLY A 85 3.92 6.47 5.97
C GLY A 85 4.12 5.60 7.22
N GLY A 86 5.18 4.77 7.24
CA GLY A 86 5.67 4.08 8.45
C GLY A 86 4.60 3.30 9.20
N HIS A 87 4.54 3.52 10.51
CA HIS A 87 3.66 2.78 11.42
C HIS A 87 2.17 2.96 11.12
N ILE A 88 1.74 4.10 10.58
CA ILE A 88 0.31 4.35 10.30
C ILE A 88 -0.21 3.40 9.22
N VAL A 89 0.51 3.28 8.11
CA VAL A 89 0.13 2.35 7.03
C VAL A 89 0.24 0.90 7.52
N ALA A 90 1.31 0.57 8.24
CA ALA A 90 1.51 -0.76 8.78
C ALA A 90 0.40 -1.18 9.75
N HIS A 91 -0.01 -0.28 10.64
CA HIS A 91 -1.00 -0.58 11.68
C HIS A 91 -2.44 -0.68 11.13
N ASN A 92 -2.74 0.08 10.08
CA ASN A 92 -4.08 0.11 9.48
C ASN A 92 -4.25 -0.88 8.31
N SER A 93 -3.24 -1.65 7.96
CA SER A 93 -3.30 -2.65 6.89
C SER A 93 -3.37 -4.06 7.47
N ALA A 94 -4.39 -4.83 7.10
CA ALA A 94 -4.53 -6.21 7.56
C ALA A 94 -3.50 -7.14 6.90
N VAL A 95 -3.25 -6.95 5.59
CA VAL A 95 -2.28 -7.74 4.82
C VAL A 95 -1.31 -6.79 4.14
N ARG A 96 -0.01 -7.09 4.19
CA ARG A 96 1.03 -6.29 3.54
C ARG A 96 1.92 -7.16 2.67
N LEU A 97 2.02 -6.76 1.40
CA LEU A 97 2.93 -7.35 0.42
C LEU A 97 4.05 -6.37 0.10
N TYR A 98 5.28 -6.82 0.18
CA TYR A 98 6.45 -6.08 -0.26
C TYR A 98 6.90 -6.60 -1.62
N LEU A 99 6.91 -5.71 -2.62
CA LEU A 99 7.32 -6.04 -3.99
C LEU A 99 8.70 -5.46 -4.26
N ARG A 100 9.63 -6.28 -4.74
CA ARG A 100 10.97 -5.84 -5.12
C ARG A 100 11.42 -6.43 -6.43
N LYS A 101 12.31 -5.72 -7.10
CA LYS A 101 13.05 -6.26 -8.26
C LYS A 101 14.05 -7.31 -7.79
N SER A 102 14.27 -8.32 -8.62
CA SER A 102 15.29 -9.34 -8.46
C SER A 102 16.19 -9.37 -9.71
N LYS A 103 17.03 -10.38 -9.83
CA LYS A 103 17.94 -10.53 -10.98
C LYS A 103 17.15 -10.68 -12.28
N LYS A 104 17.65 -10.06 -13.35
CA LYS A 104 17.03 -10.05 -14.68
C LYS A 104 15.62 -9.43 -14.64
N ASP A 105 14.63 -10.10 -15.21
CA ASP A 105 13.22 -9.73 -15.32
C ASP A 105 12.34 -10.20 -14.16
N LYS A 106 12.94 -10.90 -13.20
CA LYS A 106 12.22 -11.45 -12.02
C LYS A 106 11.83 -10.37 -11.02
N ARG A 107 10.72 -10.63 -10.36
CA ARG A 107 10.21 -9.86 -9.23
C ARG A 107 9.94 -10.81 -8.06
N ILE A 108 10.00 -10.30 -6.86
CA ILE A 108 9.68 -11.03 -5.64
C ILE A 108 8.55 -10.30 -4.94
N ALA A 109 7.50 -11.04 -4.60
CA ALA A 109 6.45 -10.63 -3.70
C ALA A 109 6.66 -11.33 -2.37
N ARG A 110 6.88 -10.56 -1.30
CA ARG A 110 7.00 -11.07 0.06
C ARG A 110 5.79 -10.66 0.88
N LEU A 111 5.15 -11.65 1.50
CA LEU A 111 4.13 -11.40 2.51
C LEU A 111 4.84 -11.03 3.81
N VAL A 112 4.73 -9.76 4.21
CA VAL A 112 5.42 -9.21 5.40
C VAL A 112 4.52 -9.10 6.61
N ASP A 113 3.21 -9.19 6.41
CA ASP A 113 2.22 -9.18 7.48
C ASP A 113 0.90 -9.78 7.02
N SER A 114 0.32 -10.66 7.84
CA SER A 114 -1.02 -11.21 7.63
C SER A 114 -1.54 -11.83 8.92
N PRO A 115 -2.82 -11.63 9.28
CA PRO A 115 -3.40 -12.25 10.47
C PRO A 115 -3.73 -13.75 10.30
N TYR A 116 -3.65 -14.30 9.09
CA TYR A 116 -4.08 -15.68 8.78
C TYR A 116 -3.14 -16.46 7.86
N MET A 117 -2.06 -15.86 7.38
CA MET A 117 -1.06 -16.54 6.54
C MET A 117 0.34 -16.35 7.13
N PRO A 118 1.20 -17.38 7.09
CA PRO A 118 2.60 -17.25 7.50
C PRO A 118 3.37 -16.35 6.51
N GLU A 119 4.47 -15.78 6.96
CA GLU A 119 5.38 -15.07 6.07
C GLU A 119 5.90 -16.01 4.96
N GLY A 120 6.05 -15.47 3.76
CA GLY A 120 6.51 -16.22 2.60
C GLY A 120 6.88 -15.31 1.44
N GLU A 121 7.58 -15.87 0.47
CA GLU A 121 7.95 -15.17 -0.77
C GLU A 121 7.53 -15.98 -1.99
N ALA A 122 7.11 -15.28 -3.05
CA ALA A 122 6.85 -15.83 -4.37
C ALA A 122 7.65 -15.06 -5.42
N VAL A 123 8.26 -15.79 -6.36
CA VAL A 123 8.99 -15.22 -7.50
C VAL A 123 8.08 -15.24 -8.73
N PHE A 124 8.06 -14.14 -9.46
CA PHE A 124 7.26 -13.99 -10.68
C PHE A 124 7.99 -13.13 -11.72
N LYS A 125 7.51 -13.14 -12.94
CA LYS A 125 7.95 -12.25 -14.04
C LYS A 125 6.80 -11.38 -14.52
N VAL A 126 7.16 -10.26 -15.15
CA VAL A 126 6.21 -9.42 -15.87
C VAL A 126 6.50 -9.61 -17.37
N ALA A 127 5.56 -10.16 -18.08
CA ALA A 127 5.60 -10.43 -19.52
C ALA A 127 4.48 -9.66 -20.24
N ASP A 128 4.47 -9.68 -21.56
CA ASP A 128 3.46 -8.97 -22.37
C ASP A 128 2.02 -9.38 -22.03
N ARG A 129 1.82 -10.64 -21.64
CA ARG A 129 0.52 -11.15 -21.20
C ARG A 129 0.20 -10.92 -19.71
N GLY A 130 1.04 -10.18 -18.96
CA GLY A 130 0.85 -9.86 -17.57
C GLY A 130 1.85 -10.56 -16.63
N ILE A 131 1.40 -10.91 -15.42
CA ILE A 131 2.19 -11.60 -14.40
C ILE A 131 2.19 -13.10 -14.70
N VAL A 132 3.40 -13.68 -14.77
CA VAL A 132 3.60 -15.10 -15.06
C VAL A 132 4.51 -15.75 -14.02
N PRO A 133 4.46 -17.09 -13.82
CA PRO A 133 5.38 -17.81 -12.95
C PRO A 133 6.84 -17.62 -13.33
N GLU A 134 7.76 -17.94 -12.39
CA GLU A 134 9.20 -17.78 -12.59
C GLU A 134 9.77 -18.63 -13.73
N ASP A 135 9.23 -19.81 -13.92
CA ASP A 135 9.64 -20.83 -14.89
C ASP A 135 9.01 -20.67 -16.29
N TYR A 136 8.24 -19.63 -16.46
CA TYR A 136 7.56 -19.30 -17.72
C TYR A 136 8.51 -18.72 -18.77
#